data_013aa5cddd64bc1d02571df42f11c657
#
_entry.id   013aa5cddd64bc1d02571df42f11c657
#
_cell.length_a   1.000
_cell.length_b   1.000
_cell.length_c   1.000
_cell.angle_alpha   90.00
_cell.angle_beta   90.00
_cell.angle_gamma   90.00
#
_symmetry.space_group_name_H-M   'P 1'
#
loop_
_entity.id
_entity.type
_entity.pdbx_description
1 polymer ?
#
loop_
_entity_poly.entity_id
_entity_poly.type
_entity_poly.pdbx_seq_one_letter_code
_entity_poly.pdbx_strand_id
1 'polypeptide(L)'
;MAESSFKSKPRSGSKLRASRFVLDGKNLELLRQLRSAPRLAISELARRVGMSAPAVRERIARLEENGVIARWRLELDPVALGFPLLAFVRVRPMPGQLPKVSELAQRIPQVVECHRTTGEDCFIMKVYFVAMEELDGVLDQFLAHGQTTTSLVQSTPVPSRDLPLPGRPSRSARRL
;
A
#
# COMPACT_ATOMS: atom_id res chain seq x y z
N MET A 1 -7.84 23.65 -16.45
CA MET A 1 -8.10 22.28 -15.93
C MET A 1 -6.78 21.53 -16.01
N ALA A 2 -6.08 21.41 -14.91
CA ALA A 2 -4.75 20.76 -14.87
C ALA A 2 -4.95 19.32 -14.36
N GLU A 3 -4.88 18.35 -15.28
CA GLU A 3 -4.80 16.94 -14.93
C GLU A 3 -3.45 16.66 -14.28
N SER A 4 -3.44 16.59 -12.97
CA SER A 4 -2.31 16.09 -12.21
C SER A 4 -2.23 14.57 -12.40
N SER A 5 -1.48 14.13 -13.41
CA SER A 5 -1.13 12.73 -13.64
C SER A 5 -0.27 12.21 -12.48
N PHE A 6 -0.91 11.64 -11.48
CA PHE A 6 -0.26 11.00 -10.34
C PHE A 6 0.32 9.64 -10.78
N LYS A 7 1.49 9.65 -11.42
CA LYS A 7 2.25 8.43 -11.73
C LYS A 7 2.86 7.87 -10.45
N SER A 8 2.15 6.97 -9.80
CA SER A 8 2.76 6.12 -8.77
C SER A 8 3.78 5.20 -9.44
N LYS A 9 5.07 5.45 -9.18
CA LYS A 9 6.16 4.61 -9.68
C LYS A 9 6.00 3.20 -9.10
N PRO A 10 5.87 2.13 -9.93
CA PRO A 10 5.77 0.78 -9.41
C PRO A 10 7.04 0.47 -8.60
N ARG A 11 6.88 -0.07 -7.41
CA ARG A 11 7.99 -0.62 -6.64
C ARG A 11 8.54 -1.83 -7.40
N SER A 12 9.51 -1.61 -8.29
CA SER A 12 10.30 -2.67 -8.89
C SER A 12 10.94 -3.49 -7.77
N GLY A 13 10.85 -4.81 -7.93
CA GLY A 13 11.24 -5.81 -6.94
C GLY A 13 12.46 -5.42 -6.12
N SER A 14 12.25 -5.33 -4.85
CA SER A 14 13.14 -5.36 -3.73
C SER A 14 14.62 -5.58 -4.07
N LYS A 15 15.36 -4.52 -4.34
CA LYS A 15 16.70 -4.44 -3.76
C LYS A 15 16.48 -4.10 -2.30
N LEU A 16 16.67 -5.06 -1.41
CA LEU A 16 16.87 -4.90 0.02
C LEU A 16 18.08 -3.96 0.25
N ARG A 17 17.94 -2.69 -0.07
CA ARG A 17 18.71 -1.65 0.57
C ARG A 17 18.06 -1.47 1.94
N ALA A 18 18.45 -2.31 2.89
CA ALA A 18 18.37 -1.95 4.28
C ALA A 18 19.18 -0.66 4.42
N SER A 19 18.50 0.47 4.20
CA SER A 19 19.03 1.76 4.60
C SER A 19 19.27 1.63 6.09
N ARG A 20 20.50 1.89 6.53
CA ARG A 20 20.90 1.96 7.95
C ARG A 20 20.23 3.12 8.69
N PHE A 21 19.03 3.50 8.26
CA PHE A 21 18.26 4.52 8.96
C PHE A 21 17.74 3.94 10.28
N VAL A 22 18.36 4.35 11.36
CA VAL A 22 17.98 3.89 12.70
C VAL A 22 16.72 4.61 13.13
N LEU A 23 15.62 3.85 13.29
CA LEU A 23 14.41 4.34 13.94
C LEU A 23 14.69 4.48 15.45
N ASP A 24 15.07 5.69 15.87
CA ASP A 24 15.23 5.99 17.29
C ASP A 24 13.87 6.05 18.03
N GLY A 25 13.91 6.11 19.36
CA GLY A 25 12.70 6.15 20.19
C GLY A 25 11.81 7.35 19.90
N LYS A 26 12.37 8.49 19.49
CA LYS A 26 11.62 9.70 19.12
C LYS A 26 10.94 9.53 17.75
N ASN A 27 11.61 8.88 16.78
CA ASN A 27 11.00 8.53 15.49
C ASN A 27 9.83 7.56 15.67
N LEU A 28 9.98 6.55 16.52
CA LEU A 28 8.90 5.60 16.82
C LEU A 28 7.71 6.27 17.51
N GLU A 29 7.96 7.18 18.44
CA GLU A 29 6.90 7.93 19.10
C GLU A 29 6.17 8.86 18.11
N LEU A 30 6.94 9.56 17.26
CA LEU A 30 6.41 10.41 16.22
C LEU A 30 5.50 9.61 15.25
N LEU A 31 5.94 8.44 14.80
CA LEU A 31 5.15 7.56 13.95
C LEU A 31 3.87 7.06 14.63
N ARG A 32 3.91 6.76 15.95
CA ARG A 32 2.69 6.39 16.70
C ARG A 32 1.67 7.52 16.71
N GLN A 33 2.12 8.76 16.99
CA GLN A 33 1.24 9.93 17.00
C GLN A 33 0.65 10.21 15.62
N LEU A 34 1.47 10.15 14.56
CA LEU A 34 1.02 10.35 13.17
C LEU A 34 0.01 9.29 12.73
N ARG A 35 0.16 8.04 13.17
CA ARG A 35 -0.79 6.96 12.87
C ARG A 35 -2.12 7.14 13.58
N SER A 36 -2.08 7.54 14.86
CA SER A 36 -3.30 7.70 15.66
C SER A 36 -4.08 8.97 15.31
N ALA A 37 -3.38 10.01 14.86
CA ALA A 37 -3.96 11.30 14.54
C ALA A 37 -3.23 11.98 13.37
N PRO A 38 -3.48 11.54 12.12
CA PRO A 38 -2.75 12.04 10.93
C PRO A 38 -2.95 13.52 10.62
N ARG A 39 -3.98 14.14 11.19
CA ARG A 39 -4.32 15.56 10.98
C ARG A 39 -3.81 16.49 12.07
N LEU A 40 -3.00 16.01 13.02
CA LEU A 40 -2.43 16.85 14.04
C LEU A 40 -1.57 17.98 13.46
N ALA A 41 -1.76 19.18 13.98
CA ALA A 41 -0.86 20.30 13.67
C ALA A 41 0.54 19.96 14.18
N ILE A 42 1.56 20.42 13.46
CA ILE A 42 2.97 20.17 13.82
C ILE A 42 3.31 20.68 15.22
N SER A 43 2.73 21.80 15.64
CA SER A 43 2.90 22.35 17.00
C SER A 43 2.39 21.42 18.09
N GLU A 44 1.22 20.83 17.88
CA GLU A 44 0.63 19.88 18.83
C GLU A 44 1.40 18.55 18.82
N LEU A 45 1.81 18.09 17.65
CA LEU A 45 2.67 16.91 17.52
C LEU A 45 3.99 17.11 18.27
N ALA A 46 4.62 18.27 18.11
CA ALA A 46 5.85 18.66 18.80
C ALA A 46 5.69 18.61 20.33
N ARG A 47 4.59 19.16 20.84
CA ARG A 47 4.23 19.12 22.26
C ARG A 47 4.12 17.68 22.77
N ARG A 48 3.42 16.79 22.05
CA ARG A 48 3.22 15.39 22.43
C ARG A 48 4.50 14.57 22.46
N VAL A 49 5.42 14.82 21.51
CA VAL A 49 6.69 14.08 21.45
C VAL A 49 7.81 14.75 22.23
N GLY A 50 7.55 15.90 22.87
CA GLY A 50 8.54 16.66 23.65
C GLY A 50 9.69 17.14 22.77
N MET A 51 9.38 17.83 21.66
CA MET A 51 10.35 18.37 20.69
C MET A 51 9.89 19.76 20.21
N SER A 52 10.81 20.52 19.58
CA SER A 52 10.42 21.75 18.88
C SER A 52 9.75 21.46 17.54
N ALA A 53 8.88 22.36 17.07
CA ALA A 53 8.20 22.20 15.79
C ALA A 53 9.16 22.09 14.59
N PRO A 54 10.26 22.86 14.49
CA PRO A 54 11.27 22.66 13.46
C PRO A 54 11.90 21.26 13.49
N ALA A 55 12.26 20.75 14.68
CA ALA A 55 12.84 19.42 14.82
C ALA A 55 11.87 18.29 14.41
N VAL A 56 10.57 18.47 14.65
CA VAL A 56 9.54 17.52 14.17
C VAL A 56 9.45 17.54 12.65
N ARG A 57 9.43 18.72 12.01
CA ARG A 57 9.42 18.81 10.54
C ARG A 57 10.61 18.13 9.91
N GLU A 58 11.81 18.39 10.44
CA GLU A 58 13.05 17.77 9.95
C GLU A 58 12.99 16.23 10.07
N ARG A 59 12.51 15.71 11.20
CA ARG A 59 12.38 14.25 11.38
C ARG A 59 11.37 13.63 10.44
N ILE A 60 10.23 14.27 10.22
CA ILE A 60 9.23 13.79 9.23
C ILE A 60 9.87 13.75 7.84
N ALA A 61 10.51 14.82 7.40
CA ALA A 61 11.20 14.86 6.12
C ALA A 61 12.23 13.72 5.97
N ARG A 62 13.04 13.48 6.99
CA ARG A 62 13.98 12.34 6.99
C ARG A 62 13.32 10.98 6.95
N LEU A 63 12.16 10.81 7.60
CA LEU A 63 11.38 9.57 7.54
C LEU A 63 10.81 9.33 6.13
N GLU A 64 10.41 10.39 5.43
CA GLU A 64 9.96 10.35 4.04
C GLU A 64 11.12 10.06 3.08
N GLU A 65 12.23 10.78 3.18
CA GLU A 65 13.44 10.61 2.36
C GLU A 65 14.01 9.19 2.46
N ASN A 66 13.98 8.61 3.67
CA ASN A 66 14.45 7.24 3.89
C ASN A 66 13.36 6.18 3.60
N GLY A 67 12.19 6.58 3.12
CA GLY A 67 11.10 5.69 2.71
C GLY A 67 10.42 4.96 3.87
N VAL A 68 10.62 5.40 5.12
CA VAL A 68 9.88 4.90 6.29
C VAL A 68 8.43 5.35 6.22
N ILE A 69 8.19 6.61 5.88
CA ILE A 69 6.90 7.13 5.45
C ILE A 69 6.90 7.06 3.92
N ALA A 70 6.23 6.05 3.38
CA ALA A 70 6.21 5.82 1.94
C ALA A 70 5.28 6.79 1.21
N ARG A 71 4.21 7.23 1.87
CA ARG A 71 3.21 8.18 1.36
C ARG A 71 2.20 8.55 2.45
N TRP A 72 1.54 9.68 2.25
CA TRP A 72 0.33 10.06 2.98
C TRP A 72 -0.88 9.62 2.16
N ARG A 73 -1.79 8.91 2.79
CA ARG A 73 -2.97 8.36 2.11
C ARG A 73 -4.23 8.67 2.90
N LEU A 74 -5.27 9.09 2.19
CA LEU A 74 -6.63 9.08 2.70
C LEU A 74 -7.23 7.69 2.44
N GLU A 75 -7.75 7.07 3.47
CA GLU A 75 -8.52 5.83 3.34
C GLU A 75 -9.99 6.19 3.12
N LEU A 76 -10.56 5.67 2.05
CA LEU A 76 -11.95 5.88 1.67
C LEU A 76 -12.69 4.55 1.79
N ASP A 77 -13.94 4.62 2.24
CA ASP A 77 -14.82 3.45 2.30
C ASP A 77 -15.33 3.11 0.89
N PRO A 78 -15.00 1.94 0.33
CA PRO A 78 -15.45 1.55 -1.00
C PRO A 78 -16.97 1.49 -1.12
N VAL A 79 -17.66 1.05 -0.07
CA VAL A 79 -19.13 0.95 -0.08
C VAL A 79 -19.76 2.35 -0.15
N ALA A 80 -19.23 3.31 0.61
CA ALA A 80 -19.67 4.70 0.55
C ALA A 80 -19.39 5.36 -0.80
N LEU A 81 -18.41 4.86 -1.56
CA LEU A 81 -18.11 5.29 -2.92
C LEU A 81 -18.91 4.55 -4.00
N GLY A 82 -19.80 3.61 -3.61
CA GLY A 82 -20.63 2.86 -4.54
C GLY A 82 -19.99 1.57 -5.07
N PHE A 83 -18.91 1.07 -4.45
CA PHE A 83 -18.25 -0.19 -4.79
C PHE A 83 -18.47 -1.26 -3.70
N PRO A 84 -19.67 -1.85 -3.59
CA PRO A 84 -20.00 -2.76 -2.49
C PRO A 84 -19.35 -4.15 -2.63
N LEU A 85 -18.89 -4.51 -3.82
CA LEU A 85 -18.39 -5.85 -4.11
C LEU A 85 -16.87 -5.86 -4.21
N LEU A 86 -16.27 -6.90 -3.66
CA LEU A 86 -14.84 -7.14 -3.65
C LEU A 86 -14.52 -8.56 -4.08
N ALA A 87 -13.56 -8.71 -4.99
CA ALA A 87 -13.00 -10.01 -5.36
C ALA A 87 -11.47 -10.01 -5.27
N PHE A 88 -10.91 -11.21 -5.04
CA PHE A 88 -9.54 -11.53 -5.35
C PHE A 88 -9.49 -12.30 -6.66
N VAL A 89 -8.81 -11.73 -7.65
CA VAL A 89 -8.62 -12.34 -8.97
C VAL A 89 -7.17 -12.81 -9.07
N ARG A 90 -6.98 -14.10 -9.31
CA ARG A 90 -5.68 -14.69 -9.61
C ARG A 90 -5.56 -14.90 -11.10
N VAL A 91 -4.40 -14.58 -11.67
CA VAL A 91 -4.15 -14.78 -13.11
C VAL A 91 -2.90 -15.61 -13.30
N ARG A 92 -3.07 -16.69 -14.10
CA ARG A 92 -1.99 -17.50 -14.64
C ARG A 92 -1.75 -17.07 -16.11
N PRO A 93 -0.74 -16.25 -16.37
CA PRO A 93 -0.46 -15.79 -17.73
C PRO A 93 -0.06 -16.94 -18.66
N MET A 94 -0.46 -16.86 -19.91
CA MET A 94 0.14 -17.68 -20.96
C MET A 94 1.63 -17.34 -21.14
N PRO A 95 2.44 -18.24 -21.73
CA PRO A 95 3.85 -17.96 -22.01
C PRO A 95 4.02 -16.64 -22.75
N GLY A 96 4.93 -15.79 -22.26
CA GLY A 96 5.21 -14.47 -22.83
C GLY A 96 4.22 -13.36 -22.47
N GLN A 97 3.08 -13.64 -21.81
CA GLN A 97 2.03 -12.66 -21.54
C GLN A 97 2.19 -11.92 -20.19
N LEU A 98 3.19 -12.24 -19.38
CA LEU A 98 3.47 -11.57 -18.10
C LEU A 98 3.47 -10.03 -18.19
N PRO A 99 4.17 -9.39 -19.17
CA PRO A 99 4.19 -7.94 -19.27
C PRO A 99 2.80 -7.37 -19.56
N LYS A 100 2.02 -8.07 -20.40
CA LYS A 100 0.68 -7.62 -20.80
C LYS A 100 -0.30 -7.67 -19.65
N VAL A 101 -0.30 -8.74 -18.86
CA VAL A 101 -1.14 -8.84 -17.64
C VAL A 101 -0.76 -7.73 -16.64
N SER A 102 0.53 -7.44 -16.47
CA SER A 102 0.98 -6.34 -15.60
C SER A 102 0.51 -4.97 -16.10
N GLU A 103 0.56 -4.72 -17.41
CA GLU A 103 0.07 -3.49 -18.02
C GLU A 103 -1.44 -3.32 -17.82
N LEU A 104 -2.22 -4.37 -18.09
CA LEU A 104 -3.67 -4.36 -17.88
C LEU A 104 -4.03 -4.06 -16.43
N ALA A 105 -3.39 -4.73 -15.47
CA ALA A 105 -3.62 -4.50 -14.06
C ALA A 105 -3.36 -3.04 -13.62
N GLN A 106 -2.43 -2.34 -14.27
CA GLN A 106 -2.15 -0.93 -14.01
C GLN A 106 -3.17 0.03 -14.64
N ARG A 107 -3.85 -0.40 -15.71
CA ARG A 107 -4.77 0.43 -16.48
C ARG A 107 -6.22 0.32 -16.02
N ILE A 108 -6.60 -0.81 -15.43
CA ILE A 108 -7.97 -1.09 -14.99
C ILE A 108 -8.22 -0.42 -13.64
N PRO A 109 -9.09 0.60 -13.54
CA PRO A 109 -9.31 1.35 -12.29
C PRO A 109 -9.85 0.49 -11.14
N GLN A 110 -10.63 -0.55 -11.45
CA GLN A 110 -11.20 -1.48 -10.49
C GLN A 110 -10.14 -2.31 -9.77
N VAL A 111 -8.95 -2.47 -10.39
CA VAL A 111 -7.80 -3.14 -9.78
C VAL A 111 -7.09 -2.16 -8.84
N VAL A 112 -7.41 -2.24 -7.56
CA VAL A 112 -6.84 -1.32 -6.54
C VAL A 112 -5.50 -1.78 -5.99
N GLU A 113 -5.19 -3.08 -6.16
CA GLU A 113 -3.94 -3.70 -5.70
C GLU A 113 -3.62 -4.89 -6.60
N CYS A 114 -2.34 -5.05 -6.96
CA CYS A 114 -1.86 -6.17 -7.76
C CYS A 114 -0.48 -6.60 -7.27
N HIS A 115 -0.34 -7.88 -6.97
CA HIS A 115 0.93 -8.49 -6.59
C HIS A 115 1.35 -9.52 -7.63
N ARG A 116 2.65 -9.47 -7.98
CA ARG A 116 3.29 -10.58 -8.68
C ARG A 116 3.79 -11.59 -7.64
N THR A 117 3.35 -12.83 -7.78
CA THR A 117 3.65 -13.92 -6.85
C THR A 117 4.51 -14.99 -7.51
N THR A 118 5.13 -15.83 -6.70
CA THR A 118 5.73 -17.09 -7.16
C THR A 118 4.65 -18.17 -7.23
N GLY A 119 4.85 -19.17 -8.07
CA GLY A 119 3.90 -20.27 -8.29
C GLY A 119 3.16 -20.14 -9.63
N GLU A 120 2.13 -20.95 -9.80
CA GLU A 120 1.39 -21.04 -11.06
C GLU A 120 0.56 -19.79 -11.36
N ASP A 121 -0.13 -19.27 -10.34
CA ASP A 121 -0.87 -18.01 -10.43
C ASP A 121 0.11 -16.84 -10.18
N CYS A 122 0.68 -16.34 -11.26
CA CYS A 122 1.73 -15.32 -11.19
C CYS A 122 1.24 -13.95 -10.68
N PHE A 123 -0.07 -13.69 -10.67
CA PHE A 123 -0.66 -12.45 -10.19
C PHE A 123 -1.82 -12.71 -9.25
N ILE A 124 -1.91 -11.89 -8.20
CA ILE A 124 -3.08 -11.78 -7.33
C ILE A 124 -3.49 -10.32 -7.31
N MET A 125 -4.74 -10.07 -7.64
CA MET A 125 -5.31 -8.72 -7.72
C MET A 125 -6.49 -8.58 -6.78
N LYS A 126 -6.62 -7.40 -6.18
CA LYS A 126 -7.77 -6.97 -5.41
C LYS A 126 -8.62 -6.05 -6.28
N VAL A 127 -9.86 -6.44 -6.54
CA VAL A 127 -10.76 -5.77 -7.49
C VAL A 127 -12.03 -5.36 -6.77
N TYR A 128 -12.38 -4.06 -6.84
CA TYR A 128 -13.67 -3.55 -6.38
C TYR A 128 -14.58 -3.27 -7.60
N PHE A 129 -15.87 -3.51 -7.44
CA PHE A 129 -16.84 -3.33 -8.52
C PHE A 129 -18.25 -3.09 -7.96
N VAL A 130 -19.10 -2.52 -8.81
CA VAL A 130 -20.47 -2.14 -8.46
C VAL A 130 -21.43 -3.32 -8.61
N ALA A 131 -21.30 -4.10 -9.70
CA ALA A 131 -22.14 -5.24 -10.05
C ALA A 131 -21.33 -6.36 -10.72
N MET A 132 -21.89 -7.57 -10.78
CA MET A 132 -21.18 -8.74 -11.31
C MET A 132 -20.79 -8.59 -12.78
N GLU A 133 -21.61 -7.89 -13.55
CA GLU A 133 -21.38 -7.61 -14.98
C GLU A 133 -20.11 -6.77 -15.20
N GLU A 134 -19.78 -5.89 -14.25
CA GLU A 134 -18.54 -5.11 -14.29
C GLU A 134 -17.32 -6.01 -14.05
N LEU A 135 -17.45 -6.98 -13.14
CA LEU A 135 -16.39 -7.95 -12.91
C LEU A 135 -16.11 -8.79 -14.16
N ASP A 136 -17.15 -9.25 -14.84
CA ASP A 136 -17.03 -10.02 -16.09
C ASP A 136 -16.23 -9.23 -17.13
N GLY A 137 -16.56 -7.94 -17.32
CA GLY A 137 -15.81 -7.05 -18.22
C GLY A 137 -14.34 -6.82 -17.82
N VAL A 138 -14.02 -6.92 -16.54
CA VAL A 138 -12.62 -6.92 -16.05
C VAL A 138 -11.94 -8.25 -16.37
N LEU A 139 -12.59 -9.37 -16.11
CA LEU A 139 -12.05 -10.71 -16.34
C LEU A 139 -11.78 -10.98 -17.81
N ASP A 140 -12.67 -10.58 -18.71
CA ASP A 140 -12.54 -10.75 -20.17
C ASP A 140 -11.25 -10.15 -20.71
N GLN A 141 -10.81 -9.01 -20.15
CA GLN A 141 -9.55 -8.38 -20.56
C GLN A 141 -8.33 -9.25 -20.21
N PHE A 142 -8.40 -10.02 -19.13
CA PHE A 142 -7.31 -10.91 -18.73
C PHE A 142 -7.37 -12.27 -19.42
N LEU A 143 -8.56 -12.77 -19.75
CA LEU A 143 -8.76 -14.09 -20.39
C LEU A 143 -8.03 -14.19 -21.75
N ALA A 144 -7.90 -13.09 -22.47
CA ALA A 144 -7.11 -13.04 -23.71
C ALA A 144 -5.59 -13.30 -23.48
N HIS A 145 -5.11 -13.23 -22.23
CA HIS A 145 -3.69 -13.31 -21.87
C HIS A 145 -3.35 -14.39 -20.86
N GLY A 146 -4.36 -15.07 -20.32
CA GLY A 146 -4.15 -16.12 -19.31
C GLY A 146 -5.44 -16.67 -18.76
N GLN A 147 -5.29 -17.60 -17.83
CA GLN A 147 -6.42 -18.15 -17.07
C GLN A 147 -6.67 -17.29 -15.82
N THR A 148 -7.94 -17.10 -15.48
CA THR A 148 -8.35 -16.37 -14.27
C THR A 148 -9.03 -17.29 -13.28
N THR A 149 -8.81 -17.05 -11.99
CA THR A 149 -9.55 -17.67 -10.90
C THR A 149 -10.01 -16.57 -9.96
N THR A 150 -11.33 -16.47 -9.75
CA THR A 150 -11.94 -15.40 -8.95
C THR A 150 -12.49 -15.97 -7.65
N SER A 151 -12.26 -15.23 -6.57
CA SER A 151 -12.81 -15.48 -5.24
C SER A 151 -13.54 -14.23 -4.75
N LEU A 152 -14.86 -14.29 -4.65
CA LEU A 152 -15.65 -13.21 -4.07
C LEU A 152 -15.45 -13.16 -2.56
N VAL A 153 -15.28 -11.94 -2.02
CA VAL A 153 -15.11 -11.73 -0.58
C VAL A 153 -16.49 -11.62 0.07
N GLN A 154 -16.82 -12.56 0.92
CA GLN A 154 -18.07 -12.55 1.69
C GLN A 154 -18.00 -11.61 2.89
N SER A 155 -16.84 -11.54 3.55
CA SER A 155 -16.59 -10.68 4.70
C SER A 155 -15.10 -10.39 4.86
N THR A 156 -14.78 -9.28 5.51
CA THR A 156 -13.39 -8.88 5.82
C THR A 156 -13.22 -8.79 7.34
N PRO A 157 -12.99 -9.92 8.04
CA PRO A 157 -12.83 -9.93 9.50
C PRO A 157 -11.67 -9.07 10.01
N VAL A 158 -10.67 -8.89 9.17
CA VAL A 158 -9.52 -8.00 9.44
C VAL A 158 -9.36 -7.03 8.28
N PRO A 159 -9.88 -5.80 8.40
CA PRO A 159 -9.63 -4.75 7.42
C PRO A 159 -8.13 -4.46 7.28
N SER A 160 -7.76 -3.81 6.17
CA SER A 160 -6.37 -3.34 6.00
C SER A 160 -5.97 -2.48 7.20
N ARG A 161 -4.85 -2.78 7.80
CA ARG A 161 -4.30 -2.05 8.95
C ARG A 161 -2.81 -1.87 8.79
N ASP A 162 -2.29 -0.88 9.48
CA ASP A 162 -0.86 -0.62 9.49
C ASP A 162 -0.05 -1.77 10.08
N LEU A 163 1.18 -1.94 9.59
CA LEU A 163 2.14 -2.86 10.18
C LEU A 163 2.45 -2.45 11.62
N PRO A 164 2.71 -3.43 12.53
CA PRO A 164 3.18 -3.12 13.87
C PRO A 164 4.51 -2.34 13.77
N LEU A 165 4.62 -1.25 14.55
CA LEU A 165 5.89 -0.56 14.66
C LEU A 165 6.88 -1.43 15.46
N PRO A 166 8.18 -1.39 15.13
CA PRO A 166 9.19 -2.09 15.90
C PRO A 166 9.11 -1.71 17.37
N GLY A 167 9.32 -2.66 18.28
CA GLY A 167 9.49 -2.38 19.70
C GLY A 167 10.64 -1.38 19.92
N ARG A 168 10.68 -0.72 21.10
CA ARG A 168 11.86 0.09 21.46
C ARG A 168 13.10 -0.78 21.31
N PRO A 169 14.16 -0.29 20.60
CA PRO A 169 15.40 -1.05 20.54
C PRO A 169 15.86 -1.33 21.98
N SER A 170 15.95 -2.60 22.33
CA SER A 170 16.47 -2.98 23.63
C SER A 170 17.93 -2.51 23.71
N ARG A 171 18.34 -1.98 24.85
CA ARG A 171 19.72 -1.51 25.08
C ARG A 171 20.78 -2.61 24.88
N SER A 172 20.36 -3.88 24.77
CA SER A 172 21.22 -5.05 24.59
C SER A 172 21.74 -5.27 23.16
N ALA A 173 21.17 -4.63 22.13
CA ALA A 173 21.63 -4.80 20.74
C ALA A 173 22.90 -4.00 20.37
N ARG A 174 23.61 -3.40 21.33
CA ARG A 174 24.88 -2.66 21.10
C ARG A 174 26.16 -3.47 21.37
N ARG A 175 26.06 -4.78 21.53
CA ARG A 175 27.24 -5.65 21.60
C ARG A 175 27.06 -6.81 20.62
N LEU A 176 27.52 -6.64 19.42
CA LEU A 176 28.17 -7.65 18.56
C LEU A 176 28.89 -6.92 17.42
#